data_848e8f563d1fa80149ca2f67a093f3a2
#
_entry.id   848e8f563d1fa80149ca2f67a093f3a2
#
_cell.length_a   1.000
_cell.length_b   1.000
_cell.length_c   1.000
_cell.angle_alpha   90.00
_cell.angle_beta   90.00
_cell.angle_gamma   90.00
#
_symmetry.space_group_name_H-M   'P 1'
#
loop_
_entity.id
_entity.type
_entity.pdbx_description
1 polymer ?
#
loop_
_entity_poly.entity_id
_entity_poly.type
_entity_poly.pdbx_seq_one_letter_code
_entity_poly.pdbx_strand_id
1 'polypeptide(L)'
;MKRRDFIRGSAALSGMAFFIGGCATQKGVRRIPANAKVNVAVIGCGLIAKQTNVPGFLQDPRCRITTVCDVVEIAPDYFYGARGSSFGAEGFANADGSYRRDICGWRVVRDMVNKHYGDKSCRVVTDWRDVIDDPTIDAVCICTPDHWHAIMSIAAMKAGKHVFCQKPMSLSIAEGQAMVRVAKETGVTFQVGNQGATNPAYRLSEEIVLNGYAGKVKGATICIPACDHWAGHGRSAARAPLPGYFSEKAWNMWQGPAMHWENNAYIPSIHDPTCWRFNNRYGGGMIPDFGAHEFDELNRGLGTQFTGPVAIENMESDYGTGADRDVFSWPGEFKFDFVFANGLRCHVRKIDKANGWPRQTIFHCEKGDVGSYDYKGKVPDSLKNFKESDLTDKDIKLYRPNDGHDGSKFHESDFLDGVIEGRTSVASTCEMGHRTISMAHIANICARMQLRSLKWDPAAERFVGAYADEANRFLKVQYHNGWELGA
;
A
#
# COMPACT_ATOMS: atom_id res chain seq x y z
N MET A 1 11.72 -29.21 -14.09
CA MET A 1 12.59 -28.04 -13.85
C MET A 1 12.74 -27.86 -12.35
N LYS A 2 13.94 -27.80 -11.81
CA LYS A 2 14.14 -27.67 -10.37
C LYS A 2 13.79 -26.23 -9.94
N ARG A 3 13.17 -26.06 -8.76
CA ARG A 3 12.70 -24.76 -8.20
C ARG A 3 13.78 -23.65 -8.26
N ARG A 4 15.07 -24.06 -8.13
CA ARG A 4 16.23 -23.17 -8.29
C ARG A 4 16.41 -22.60 -9.70
N ASP A 5 16.03 -23.34 -10.72
CA ASP A 5 16.23 -22.92 -12.11
C ASP A 5 15.17 -21.87 -12.51
N PHE A 6 14.00 -21.92 -11.87
CA PHE A 6 12.95 -20.90 -12.06
C PHE A 6 13.35 -19.55 -11.44
N ILE A 7 13.89 -19.57 -10.21
CA ILE A 7 14.33 -18.35 -9.53
C ILE A 7 15.60 -17.76 -10.21
N ARG A 8 16.51 -18.59 -10.70
CA ARG A 8 17.68 -18.15 -11.47
C ARG A 8 17.31 -17.63 -12.86
N GLY A 9 16.30 -18.20 -13.49
CA GLY A 9 15.77 -17.68 -14.77
C GLY A 9 15.16 -16.30 -14.66
N SER A 10 14.47 -16.00 -13.53
CA SER A 10 13.89 -14.69 -13.26
C SER A 10 14.95 -13.63 -12.93
N ALA A 11 16.06 -14.02 -12.30
CA ALA A 11 17.18 -13.12 -11.99
C ALA A 11 18.11 -12.88 -13.19
N ALA A 12 18.16 -13.81 -14.17
CA ALA A 12 19.04 -13.67 -15.35
C ALA A 12 18.46 -12.81 -16.47
N LEU A 13 17.18 -12.45 -16.42
CA LEU A 13 16.53 -11.55 -17.41
C LEU A 13 16.65 -10.06 -17.07
N SER A 14 17.25 -9.70 -15.94
CA SER A 14 17.49 -8.31 -15.55
C SER A 14 18.90 -7.80 -15.92
N GLY A 15 19.66 -8.56 -16.67
CA GLY A 15 20.98 -8.18 -17.16
C GLY A 15 20.97 -7.92 -18.66
N MET A 16 21.29 -6.67 -19.04
CA MET A 16 21.68 -6.14 -20.34
C MET A 16 20.56 -5.78 -21.34
N ALA A 17 20.24 -4.52 -21.36
CA ALA A 17 20.12 -3.74 -22.58
C ALA A 17 20.53 -2.28 -22.30
N PHE A 18 21.77 -1.94 -22.56
CA PHE A 18 22.18 -0.56 -22.76
C PHE A 18 21.55 -0.07 -24.06
N PHE A 19 20.56 0.79 -24.00
CA PHE A 19 20.13 1.61 -25.11
C PHE A 19 20.67 3.03 -24.90
N ILE A 20 21.68 3.37 -25.68
CA ILE A 20 22.09 4.74 -25.92
C ILE A 20 21.10 5.32 -26.94
N GLY A 21 20.32 6.28 -26.55
CA GLY A 21 19.42 6.97 -27.45
C GLY A 21 18.63 8.09 -26.80
N GLY A 22 19.01 9.33 -27.05
CA GLY A 22 18.18 10.53 -26.89
C GLY A 22 18.41 11.33 -25.60
N CYS A 23 19.22 12.39 -25.69
CA CYS A 23 19.32 13.49 -24.72
C CYS A 23 17.96 14.23 -24.60
N ALA A 24 17.06 13.73 -23.76
CA ALA A 24 16.17 14.61 -23.00
C ALA A 24 16.94 14.94 -21.73
N THR A 25 17.05 16.20 -21.37
CA THR A 25 17.68 16.65 -20.12
C THR A 25 16.87 16.11 -18.95
N GLN A 26 17.18 14.89 -18.50
CA GLN A 26 16.71 14.38 -17.22
C GLN A 26 17.25 15.34 -16.17
N LYS A 27 16.35 15.99 -15.43
CA LYS A 27 16.74 16.60 -14.15
C LYS A 27 17.32 15.45 -13.32
N GLY A 28 18.65 15.43 -13.16
CA GLY A 28 19.34 14.36 -12.46
C GLY A 28 18.79 14.23 -11.05
N VAL A 29 18.62 12.98 -10.60
CA VAL A 29 18.28 12.70 -9.19
C VAL A 29 19.30 13.42 -8.32
N ARG A 30 18.84 14.26 -7.41
CA ARG A 30 19.72 15.03 -6.52
C ARG A 30 20.40 14.06 -5.56
N ARG A 31 21.71 14.01 -5.60
CA ARG A 31 22.49 13.27 -4.60
C ARG A 31 22.48 14.02 -3.28
N ILE A 32 22.05 13.34 -2.22
CA ILE A 32 22.08 13.89 -0.86
C ILE A 32 23.51 13.72 -0.33
N PRO A 33 24.19 14.79 0.10
CA PRO A 33 25.49 14.65 0.77
C PRO A 33 25.36 13.79 2.02
N ALA A 34 26.35 12.95 2.30
CA ALA A 34 26.32 11.98 3.39
C ALA A 34 26.02 12.58 4.78
N ASN A 35 26.36 13.85 5.00
CA ASN A 35 26.11 14.57 6.25
C ASN A 35 24.88 15.49 6.19
N ALA A 36 24.16 15.54 5.06
CA ALA A 36 22.94 16.33 4.92
C ALA A 36 21.71 15.53 5.32
N LYS A 37 20.71 16.23 5.86
CA LYS A 37 19.41 15.61 6.12
C LYS A 37 18.60 15.52 4.83
N VAL A 38 17.81 14.46 4.69
CA VAL A 38 16.81 14.33 3.64
C VAL A 38 15.61 15.20 3.98
N ASN A 39 15.33 16.19 3.15
CA ASN A 39 14.17 17.07 3.30
C ASN A 39 12.92 16.37 2.78
N VAL A 40 12.02 15.98 3.66
CA VAL A 40 10.79 15.25 3.36
C VAL A 40 9.60 16.19 3.43
N ALA A 41 8.71 16.12 2.44
CA ALA A 41 7.37 16.67 2.53
C ALA A 41 6.34 15.56 2.72
N VAL A 42 5.36 15.78 3.59
CA VAL A 42 4.24 14.87 3.83
C VAL A 42 3.01 15.40 3.10
N ILE A 43 2.44 14.61 2.19
CA ILE A 43 1.22 14.94 1.44
C ILE A 43 0.10 14.03 1.93
N GLY A 44 -0.96 14.65 2.48
CA GLY A 44 -2.02 13.96 3.21
C GLY A 44 -1.68 13.85 4.71
N CYS A 45 -2.39 14.63 5.52
CA CYS A 45 -2.19 14.73 6.97
C CYS A 45 -3.28 13.97 7.74
N GLY A 46 -3.69 12.82 7.20
CA GLY A 46 -4.69 11.94 7.78
C GLY A 46 -4.13 11.04 8.88
N LEU A 47 -4.91 10.01 9.22
CA LEU A 47 -4.60 9.11 10.33
C LEU A 47 -3.28 8.38 10.15
N ILE A 48 -3.02 7.82 8.94
CA ILE A 48 -1.80 7.04 8.69
C ILE A 48 -0.53 7.90 8.75
N ALA A 49 -0.60 9.11 8.22
CA ALA A 49 0.50 10.07 8.34
C ALA A 49 0.81 10.37 9.80
N LYS A 50 -0.23 10.73 10.58
CA LYS A 50 -0.11 11.13 11.97
C LYS A 50 0.36 10.01 12.90
N GLN A 51 -0.12 8.77 12.70
CA GLN A 51 0.13 7.67 13.62
C GLN A 51 1.36 6.82 13.26
N THR A 52 1.74 6.80 11.99
CA THR A 52 2.78 5.87 11.51
C THR A 52 3.93 6.61 10.82
N ASN A 53 3.67 7.27 9.69
CA ASN A 53 4.77 7.75 8.86
C ASN A 53 5.50 8.95 9.46
N VAL A 54 4.77 9.95 9.97
CA VAL A 54 5.41 11.11 10.60
C VAL A 54 6.24 10.69 11.83
N PRO A 55 5.70 9.91 12.78
CA PRO A 55 6.52 9.36 13.87
C PRO A 55 7.73 8.56 13.40
N GLY A 56 7.57 7.70 12.37
CA GLY A 56 8.68 6.92 11.80
C GLY A 56 9.79 7.82 11.25
N PHE A 57 9.45 8.79 10.41
CA PHE A 57 10.42 9.75 9.87
C PHE A 57 11.06 10.63 10.94
N LEU A 58 10.32 11.07 11.96
CA LEU A 58 10.85 11.92 13.03
C LEU A 58 11.87 11.20 13.93
N GLN A 59 11.78 9.88 14.05
CA GLN A 59 12.72 9.09 14.83
C GLN A 59 14.09 8.93 14.15
N ASP A 60 14.17 9.12 12.83
CA ASP A 60 15.43 9.05 12.11
C ASP A 60 16.12 10.43 12.05
N PRO A 61 17.29 10.60 12.66
CA PRO A 61 17.98 11.90 12.71
C PRO A 61 18.44 12.41 11.34
N ARG A 62 18.47 11.54 10.32
CA ARG A 62 18.82 11.88 8.94
C ARG A 62 17.66 12.53 8.18
N CYS A 63 16.46 12.45 8.73
CA CYS A 63 15.27 13.08 8.15
C CYS A 63 15.07 14.50 8.69
N ARG A 64 14.53 15.37 7.83
CA ARG A 64 13.92 16.65 8.18
C ARG A 64 12.59 16.76 7.48
N ILE A 65 11.48 16.67 8.19
CA ILE A 65 10.16 17.02 7.64
C ILE A 65 10.11 18.55 7.58
N THR A 66 10.14 19.08 6.35
CA THR A 66 10.18 20.55 6.10
C THR A 66 8.82 21.12 5.75
N THR A 67 7.92 20.28 5.20
CA THR A 67 6.65 20.73 4.65
C THR A 67 5.56 19.68 4.90
N VAL A 68 4.39 20.14 5.24
CA VAL A 68 3.16 19.34 5.28
C VAL A 68 2.15 19.92 4.31
N CYS A 69 1.44 19.02 3.62
CA CYS A 69 0.45 19.38 2.62
C CYS A 69 -0.86 18.66 2.90
N ASP A 70 -1.93 19.40 3.08
CA ASP A 70 -3.30 18.85 3.12
C ASP A 70 -4.29 19.96 2.77
N VAL A 71 -5.42 19.59 2.20
CA VAL A 71 -6.50 20.52 1.87
C VAL A 71 -7.29 20.96 3.10
N VAL A 72 -7.19 20.20 4.21
CA VAL A 72 -7.90 20.44 5.45
C VAL A 72 -6.94 20.91 6.54
N GLU A 73 -7.27 22.05 7.17
CA GLU A 73 -6.50 22.58 8.29
C GLU A 73 -6.63 21.71 9.53
N ILE A 74 -7.87 21.44 9.93
CA ILE A 74 -8.22 20.59 11.06
C ILE A 74 -9.59 19.95 10.82
N ALA A 75 -9.64 18.63 10.92
CA ALA A 75 -10.86 17.85 10.92
C ALA A 75 -11.07 17.28 12.33
N PRO A 76 -12.06 17.75 13.09
CA PRO A 76 -12.21 17.40 14.50
C PRO A 76 -12.71 15.98 14.72
N ASP A 77 -13.51 15.43 13.85
CA ASP A 77 -14.16 14.12 14.02
C ASP A 77 -13.66 13.10 13.01
N TYR A 78 -12.34 13.09 12.78
CA TYR A 78 -11.69 12.30 11.74
C TYR A 78 -11.85 10.78 11.90
N PHE A 79 -12.19 10.31 13.05
CA PHE A 79 -12.32 8.88 13.34
C PHE A 79 -13.69 8.57 13.91
N TYR A 80 -14.70 8.72 13.09
CA TYR A 80 -16.04 8.34 13.44
C TYR A 80 -16.16 6.81 13.30
N GLY A 81 -16.37 6.08 14.40
CA GLY A 81 -16.69 4.65 14.38
C GLY A 81 -15.72 3.70 15.02
N ALA A 82 -14.54 4.12 15.44
CA ALA A 82 -13.64 3.23 16.17
C ALA A 82 -13.83 3.26 17.68
N ARG A 83 -15.04 3.42 18.16
CA ARG A 83 -15.34 3.02 19.53
C ARG A 83 -15.29 1.49 19.60
N GLY A 84 -14.08 0.93 19.73
CA GLY A 84 -13.89 -0.50 19.92
C GLY A 84 -12.90 -1.20 19.01
N SER A 85 -12.25 -0.54 18.03
CA SER A 85 -11.20 -1.19 17.27
C SER A 85 -9.92 -1.25 18.08
N SER A 86 -9.33 -2.44 18.15
CA SER A 86 -8.11 -2.82 18.86
C SER A 86 -6.81 -2.27 18.28
N PHE A 87 -6.84 -1.25 17.43
CA PHE A 87 -5.67 -0.48 17.10
C PHE A 87 -5.42 0.54 18.21
N GLY A 88 -4.77 0.08 19.29
CA GLY A 88 -4.20 0.87 20.38
C GLY A 88 -5.02 2.09 20.80
N ALA A 89 -5.88 1.95 21.81
CA ALA A 89 -6.68 3.03 22.38
C ALA A 89 -5.83 4.07 23.13
N GLU A 90 -4.53 4.13 22.89
CA GLU A 90 -3.61 4.98 23.63
C GLU A 90 -3.21 6.19 22.81
N GLY A 91 -3.86 7.27 23.16
CA GLY A 91 -3.23 8.58 23.15
C GLY A 91 -3.24 9.36 21.89
N PHE A 92 -4.05 10.42 21.86
CA PHE A 92 -3.63 11.69 21.29
C PHE A 92 -4.43 12.82 21.94
N ALA A 93 -3.70 13.69 22.62
CA ALA A 93 -4.09 14.82 23.44
C ALA A 93 -5.15 14.54 24.50
N ASN A 94 -4.66 14.02 25.52
CA ASN A 94 -5.13 14.09 26.87
C ASN A 94 -4.57 15.38 27.53
N ALA A 95 -4.86 15.60 28.79
CA ALA A 95 -4.37 16.74 29.59
C ALA A 95 -2.83 16.97 29.57
N ASP A 96 -2.08 16.04 28.98
CA ASP A 96 -0.62 16.07 28.80
C ASP A 96 -0.14 16.65 27.44
N GLY A 97 -1.08 17.09 26.58
CA GLY A 97 -0.75 17.70 25.28
C GLY A 97 -0.47 16.71 24.16
N SER A 98 -0.82 15.44 24.29
CA SER A 98 -0.84 14.47 23.19
C SER A 98 -2.05 14.70 22.26
N TYR A 99 -1.95 14.35 20.97
CA TYR A 99 -3.02 14.62 19.99
C TYR A 99 -4.10 13.54 20.01
N ARG A 100 -5.36 13.92 20.04
CA ARG A 100 -6.50 13.00 19.96
C ARG A 100 -6.52 12.23 18.63
N ARG A 101 -6.89 10.95 18.65
CA ARG A 101 -6.97 10.12 17.43
C ARG A 101 -7.96 10.66 16.40
N ASP A 102 -9.03 11.24 16.88
CA ASP A 102 -10.15 11.77 16.14
C ASP A 102 -9.88 13.13 15.47
N ILE A 103 -8.69 13.71 15.62
CA ILE A 103 -8.34 15.00 15.01
C ILE A 103 -7.20 14.81 14.02
N CYS A 104 -7.38 15.25 12.78
CA CYS A 104 -6.37 15.23 11.72
C CYS A 104 -6.33 16.57 10.97
N GLY A 105 -5.50 16.65 9.95
CA GLY A 105 -5.27 17.84 9.13
C GLY A 105 -3.87 18.40 9.28
N TRP A 106 -3.51 19.36 8.40
CA TRP A 106 -2.14 19.87 8.33
C TRP A 106 -1.69 20.57 9.62
N ARG A 107 -2.61 21.22 10.36
CA ARG A 107 -2.25 21.91 11.63
C ARG A 107 -1.73 20.91 12.65
N VAL A 108 -2.41 19.78 12.80
CA VAL A 108 -2.04 18.74 13.77
C VAL A 108 -0.66 18.16 13.44
N VAL A 109 -0.44 17.79 12.18
CA VAL A 109 0.85 17.20 11.74
C VAL A 109 1.98 18.24 11.81
N ARG A 110 1.75 19.48 11.36
CA ARG A 110 2.73 20.58 11.50
C ARG A 110 3.15 20.78 12.95
N ASP A 111 2.18 20.80 13.86
CA ASP A 111 2.47 21.06 15.28
C ASP A 111 3.24 19.90 15.92
N MET A 112 2.97 18.66 15.51
CA MET A 112 3.79 17.49 15.89
C MET A 112 5.25 17.66 15.43
N VAL A 113 5.46 18.02 14.17
CA VAL A 113 6.78 18.24 13.58
C VAL A 113 7.53 19.36 14.28
N ASN A 114 6.87 20.53 14.46
CA ASN A 114 7.45 21.69 15.14
C ASN A 114 7.80 21.38 16.60
N LYS A 115 6.94 20.66 17.31
CA LYS A 115 7.20 20.22 18.69
C LYS A 115 8.43 19.33 18.77
N HIS A 116 8.57 18.36 17.84
CA HIS A 116 9.71 17.45 17.80
C HIS A 116 11.04 18.20 17.60
N TYR A 117 11.08 19.16 16.67
CA TYR A 117 12.30 19.92 16.40
C TYR A 117 12.54 21.09 17.35
N GLY A 118 11.55 21.47 18.16
CA GLY A 118 11.62 22.64 19.06
C GLY A 118 11.63 23.97 18.32
N ASP A 119 11.09 24.02 17.11
CA ASP A 119 11.03 25.21 16.28
C ASP A 119 9.66 25.38 15.59
N LYS A 120 9.55 26.35 14.68
CA LYS A 120 8.34 26.63 13.89
C LYS A 120 8.63 26.62 12.39
N SER A 121 9.57 25.82 11.94
CA SER A 121 10.09 25.86 10.57
C SER A 121 9.29 24.99 9.59
N CYS A 122 8.42 24.10 10.06
CA CYS A 122 7.61 23.27 9.19
C CYS A 122 6.58 24.11 8.44
N ARG A 123 6.72 24.17 7.12
CA ARG A 123 5.83 24.91 6.23
C ARG A 123 4.53 24.17 6.00
N VAL A 124 3.51 24.91 5.62
CA VAL A 124 2.20 24.37 5.21
C VAL A 124 1.90 24.80 3.79
N VAL A 125 1.45 23.87 2.96
CA VAL A 125 0.86 24.14 1.66
C VAL A 125 -0.47 23.39 1.55
N THR A 126 -1.40 23.87 0.72
CA THR A 126 -2.71 23.25 0.52
C THR A 126 -2.88 22.69 -0.89
N ASP A 127 -1.91 22.89 -1.74
CA ASP A 127 -1.82 22.29 -3.07
C ASP A 127 -0.56 21.45 -3.16
N TRP A 128 -0.70 20.17 -3.46
CA TRP A 128 0.43 19.25 -3.54
C TRP A 128 1.41 19.60 -4.66
N ARG A 129 0.97 20.35 -5.69
CA ARG A 129 1.85 20.82 -6.79
C ARG A 129 2.93 21.76 -6.27
N ASP A 130 2.63 22.56 -5.25
CA ASP A 130 3.64 23.42 -4.59
C ASP A 130 4.76 22.61 -3.92
N VAL A 131 4.45 21.37 -3.49
CA VAL A 131 5.48 20.41 -2.99
C VAL A 131 6.34 19.89 -4.14
N ILE A 132 5.72 19.56 -5.28
CA ILE A 132 6.44 19.03 -6.43
C ILE A 132 7.39 20.08 -7.02
N ASP A 133 6.95 21.32 -7.09
CA ASP A 133 7.70 22.43 -7.68
C ASP A 133 8.81 22.97 -6.76
N ASP A 134 8.80 22.64 -5.46
CA ASP A 134 9.81 23.10 -4.51
C ASP A 134 11.14 22.33 -4.66
N PRO A 135 12.23 22.98 -5.14
CA PRO A 135 13.53 22.33 -5.32
C PRO A 135 14.25 21.98 -4.03
N THR A 136 13.78 22.46 -2.87
CA THR A 136 14.39 22.18 -1.57
C THR A 136 13.93 20.86 -0.96
N ILE A 137 12.85 20.27 -1.50
CA ILE A 137 12.30 19.00 -1.07
C ILE A 137 12.99 17.87 -1.85
N ASP A 138 13.58 16.93 -1.14
CA ASP A 138 14.29 15.78 -1.70
C ASP A 138 13.36 14.57 -1.90
N ALA A 139 12.41 14.38 -1.00
CA ALA A 139 11.50 13.24 -1.01
C ALA A 139 10.09 13.62 -0.56
N VAL A 140 9.11 12.85 -1.02
CA VAL A 140 7.71 12.98 -0.61
C VAL A 140 7.21 11.72 0.07
N CYS A 141 6.41 11.89 1.12
CA CYS A 141 5.63 10.84 1.75
C CYS A 141 4.15 11.07 1.41
N ILE A 142 3.57 10.21 0.57
CA ILE A 142 2.19 10.34 0.08
C ILE A 142 1.28 9.46 0.93
N CYS A 143 0.36 10.11 1.66
CA CYS A 143 -0.56 9.50 2.62
C CYS A 143 -2.02 9.88 2.34
N THR A 144 -2.33 10.20 1.11
CA THR A 144 -3.67 10.56 0.62
C THR A 144 -4.57 9.32 0.46
N PRO A 145 -5.86 9.46 0.12
CA PRO A 145 -6.64 8.35 -0.40
C PRO A 145 -6.07 7.80 -1.73
N ASP A 146 -6.39 6.53 -2.04
CA ASP A 146 -5.78 5.75 -3.12
C ASP A 146 -5.83 6.42 -4.50
N HIS A 147 -6.93 7.11 -4.82
CA HIS A 147 -7.13 7.75 -6.13
C HIS A 147 -6.13 8.86 -6.46
N TRP A 148 -5.37 9.33 -5.48
CA TRP A 148 -4.31 10.31 -5.65
C TRP A 148 -2.91 9.72 -5.77
N HIS A 149 -2.70 8.48 -5.32
CA HIS A 149 -1.37 7.89 -5.16
C HIS A 149 -0.56 7.90 -6.46
N ALA A 150 -1.16 7.44 -7.56
CA ALA A 150 -0.44 7.31 -8.84
C ALA A 150 -0.06 8.67 -9.42
N ILE A 151 -1.00 9.62 -9.48
CA ILE A 151 -0.78 10.96 -10.05
C ILE A 151 0.34 11.68 -9.30
N MET A 152 0.24 11.73 -7.97
CA MET A 152 1.23 12.42 -7.13
C MET A 152 2.59 11.74 -7.19
N SER A 153 2.64 10.41 -7.16
CA SER A 153 3.88 9.64 -7.24
C SER A 153 4.60 9.87 -8.57
N ILE A 154 3.87 9.81 -9.69
CA ILE A 154 4.44 10.02 -11.02
C ILE A 154 4.97 11.46 -11.17
N ALA A 155 4.19 12.45 -10.72
CA ALA A 155 4.63 13.85 -10.75
C ALA A 155 5.90 14.06 -9.92
N ALA A 156 5.96 13.49 -8.71
CA ALA A 156 7.14 13.57 -7.84
C ALA A 156 8.37 12.92 -8.47
N MET A 157 8.24 11.70 -9.00
CA MET A 157 9.33 10.99 -9.66
C MET A 157 9.87 11.77 -10.86
N LYS A 158 8.99 12.34 -11.71
CA LYS A 158 9.38 13.17 -12.87
C LYS A 158 10.06 14.46 -12.45
N ALA A 159 9.74 15.01 -11.28
CA ALA A 159 10.43 16.15 -10.70
C ALA A 159 11.77 15.76 -10.01
N GLY A 160 12.17 14.48 -10.06
CA GLY A 160 13.40 13.98 -9.47
C GLY A 160 13.34 13.78 -7.96
N LYS A 161 12.14 13.75 -7.37
CA LYS A 161 11.94 13.52 -5.94
C LYS A 161 11.79 12.02 -5.65
N HIS A 162 12.40 11.54 -4.57
CA HIS A 162 12.18 10.20 -4.05
C HIS A 162 10.77 10.08 -3.47
N VAL A 163 10.19 8.88 -3.53
CA VAL A 163 8.78 8.67 -3.17
C VAL A 163 8.62 7.56 -2.14
N PHE A 164 8.02 7.88 -1.02
CA PHE A 164 7.40 6.92 -0.12
C PHE A 164 5.88 7.03 -0.33
N CYS A 165 5.26 6.01 -0.90
CA CYS A 165 3.83 6.00 -1.18
C CYS A 165 3.12 5.01 -0.28
N GLN A 166 2.10 5.44 0.45
CA GLN A 166 1.29 4.52 1.26
C GLN A 166 0.59 3.46 0.41
N LYS A 167 0.29 2.34 1.05
CA LYS A 167 -0.49 1.25 0.47
C LYS A 167 -2.01 1.58 0.54
N PRO A 168 -2.80 1.08 -0.37
CA PRO A 168 -2.49 0.45 -1.67
C PRO A 168 -1.84 1.46 -2.63
N MET A 169 -0.75 1.08 -3.30
CA MET A 169 0.02 2.06 -4.08
C MET A 169 -0.71 2.62 -5.31
N SER A 170 -1.75 1.95 -5.80
CA SER A 170 -2.52 2.37 -6.98
C SER A 170 -3.97 1.93 -6.89
N LEU A 171 -4.85 2.61 -7.62
CA LEU A 171 -6.27 2.30 -7.73
C LEU A 171 -6.59 1.39 -8.93
N SER A 172 -5.63 1.18 -9.83
CA SER A 172 -5.76 0.31 -11.01
C SER A 172 -4.42 -0.32 -11.41
N ILE A 173 -4.51 -1.40 -12.20
CA ILE A 173 -3.32 -2.08 -12.73
C ILE A 173 -2.53 -1.15 -13.65
N ALA A 174 -3.19 -0.40 -14.52
CA ALA A 174 -2.52 0.53 -15.44
C ALA A 174 -1.78 1.66 -14.73
N GLU A 175 -2.31 2.14 -13.59
CA GLU A 175 -1.59 3.09 -12.74
C GLU A 175 -0.30 2.48 -12.19
N GLY A 176 -0.37 1.27 -11.62
CA GLY A 176 0.81 0.57 -11.11
C GLY A 176 1.87 0.33 -12.19
N GLN A 177 1.45 -0.10 -13.40
CA GLN A 177 2.34 -0.24 -14.56
C GLN A 177 3.04 1.08 -14.91
N ALA A 178 2.29 2.19 -14.92
CA ALA A 178 2.83 3.52 -15.20
C ALA A 178 3.83 3.96 -14.13
N MET A 179 3.50 3.74 -12.84
CA MET A 179 4.39 4.06 -11.72
C MET A 179 5.70 3.27 -11.81
N VAL A 180 5.65 1.96 -12.11
CA VAL A 180 6.84 1.12 -12.30
C VAL A 180 7.70 1.61 -13.46
N ARG A 181 7.08 1.96 -14.60
CA ARG A 181 7.79 2.49 -15.76
C ARG A 181 8.52 3.77 -15.38
N VAL A 182 7.82 4.74 -14.79
CA VAL A 182 8.41 6.03 -14.42
C VAL A 182 9.49 5.88 -13.33
N ALA A 183 9.30 4.98 -12.36
CA ALA A 183 10.34 4.71 -11.36
C ALA A 183 11.63 4.16 -11.99
N LYS A 184 11.51 3.27 -12.99
CA LYS A 184 12.65 2.74 -13.74
C LYS A 184 13.32 3.83 -14.60
N GLU A 185 12.53 4.67 -15.25
CA GLU A 185 13.03 5.76 -16.10
C GLU A 185 13.76 6.84 -15.31
N THR A 186 13.27 7.19 -14.14
CA THR A 186 13.84 8.26 -13.31
C THR A 186 14.96 7.79 -12.39
N GLY A 187 14.96 6.51 -12.00
CA GLY A 187 15.96 5.94 -11.09
C GLY A 187 15.88 6.47 -9.67
N VAL A 188 14.78 7.12 -9.28
CA VAL A 188 14.55 7.56 -7.91
C VAL A 188 14.26 6.37 -6.99
N THR A 189 14.56 6.51 -5.72
CA THR A 189 14.12 5.55 -4.71
C THR A 189 12.61 5.65 -4.56
N PHE A 190 11.93 4.52 -4.73
CA PHE A 190 10.49 4.40 -4.50
C PHE A 190 10.22 3.27 -3.51
N GLN A 191 9.51 3.57 -2.43
CA GLN A 191 9.09 2.57 -1.46
C GLN A 191 7.60 2.62 -1.21
N VAL A 192 6.96 1.45 -1.20
CA VAL A 192 5.55 1.32 -0.81
C VAL A 192 5.46 1.18 0.69
N GLY A 193 4.52 1.86 1.33
CA GLY A 193 4.26 1.85 2.77
C GLY A 193 3.71 0.51 3.27
N ASN A 194 4.44 -0.57 3.00
CA ASN A 194 4.11 -1.94 3.40
C ASN A 194 5.05 -2.41 4.51
N GLN A 195 4.81 -1.93 5.73
CA GLN A 195 5.69 -2.07 6.89
C GLN A 195 5.98 -3.53 7.28
N GLY A 196 5.11 -4.48 6.89
CA GLY A 196 5.35 -5.92 7.08
C GLY A 196 6.67 -6.39 6.48
N ALA A 197 7.11 -5.78 5.37
CA ALA A 197 8.33 -6.13 4.67
C ALA A 197 9.62 -5.90 5.49
N THR A 198 9.60 -4.99 6.45
CA THR A 198 10.74 -4.72 7.34
C THR A 198 10.62 -5.41 8.71
N ASN A 199 9.50 -6.07 8.98
CA ASN A 199 9.29 -6.76 10.25
C ASN A 199 10.08 -8.08 10.29
N PRO A 200 11.03 -8.25 11.24
CA PRO A 200 11.88 -9.45 11.31
C PRO A 200 11.09 -10.75 11.53
N ALA A 201 9.99 -10.70 12.29
CA ALA A 201 9.18 -11.89 12.58
C ALA A 201 8.45 -12.39 11.33
N TYR A 202 7.90 -11.46 10.51
CA TYR A 202 7.25 -11.82 9.25
C TYR A 202 8.27 -12.39 8.27
N ARG A 203 9.39 -11.68 8.10
CA ARG A 203 10.49 -12.11 7.25
C ARG A 203 10.97 -13.52 7.59
N LEU A 204 11.17 -13.83 8.88
CA LEU A 204 11.63 -15.15 9.29
C LEU A 204 10.63 -16.25 8.95
N SER A 205 9.34 -16.05 9.18
CA SER A 205 8.30 -17.01 8.80
C SER A 205 8.25 -17.24 7.29
N GLU A 206 8.38 -16.18 6.52
CA GLU A 206 8.43 -16.24 5.05
C GLU A 206 9.69 -16.96 4.55
N GLU A 207 10.86 -16.74 5.16
CA GLU A 207 12.11 -17.43 4.83
C GLU A 207 12.06 -18.91 5.19
N ILE A 208 11.42 -19.29 6.30
CA ILE A 208 11.15 -20.69 6.65
C ILE A 208 10.38 -21.39 5.52
N VAL A 209 9.35 -20.73 5.01
CA VAL A 209 8.51 -21.26 3.91
C VAL A 209 9.30 -21.28 2.61
N LEU A 210 9.93 -20.16 2.26
CA LEU A 210 10.66 -19.96 1.01
C LEU A 210 11.80 -20.96 0.83
N ASN A 211 12.50 -21.30 1.91
CA ASN A 211 13.62 -22.25 1.90
C ASN A 211 13.18 -23.71 2.15
N GLY A 212 11.89 -23.96 2.41
CA GLY A 212 11.35 -25.28 2.57
C GLY A 212 11.66 -25.97 3.90
N TYR A 213 11.99 -25.23 4.95
CA TYR A 213 12.21 -25.79 6.29
C TYR A 213 10.96 -26.49 6.83
N ALA A 214 9.77 -25.95 6.53
CA ALA A 214 8.48 -26.57 6.83
C ALA A 214 8.04 -27.64 5.81
N GLY A 215 8.91 -28.03 4.88
CA GLY A 215 8.57 -28.92 3.77
C GLY A 215 7.92 -28.17 2.59
N LYS A 216 7.39 -28.92 1.63
CA LYS A 216 6.73 -28.36 0.45
C LYS A 216 5.44 -27.62 0.83
N VAL A 217 5.23 -26.44 0.28
CA VAL A 217 3.95 -25.72 0.40
C VAL A 217 2.89 -26.43 -0.42
N LYS A 218 1.77 -26.79 0.18
CA LYS A 218 0.59 -27.42 -0.42
C LYS A 218 -0.50 -26.44 -0.82
N GLY A 219 -0.54 -25.29 -0.14
CA GLY A 219 -1.51 -24.22 -0.33
C GLY A 219 -1.30 -23.08 0.65
N ALA A 220 -2.16 -22.07 0.59
CA ALA A 220 -2.18 -21.00 1.56
C ALA A 220 -3.63 -20.58 1.86
N THR A 221 -3.85 -19.96 3.01
CA THR A 221 -5.12 -19.31 3.37
C THR A 221 -4.86 -17.89 3.83
N ILE A 222 -5.63 -16.95 3.30
CA ILE A 222 -5.60 -15.54 3.69
C ILE A 222 -6.97 -15.12 4.17
N CYS A 223 -7.02 -14.48 5.34
CA CYS A 223 -8.23 -13.90 5.89
C CYS A 223 -8.03 -12.39 6.06
N ILE A 224 -8.87 -11.60 5.39
CA ILE A 224 -8.82 -10.13 5.43
C ILE A 224 -10.18 -9.55 5.84
N PRO A 225 -10.24 -8.36 6.44
CA PRO A 225 -11.49 -7.68 6.75
C PRO A 225 -12.32 -7.44 5.49
N ALA A 226 -13.62 -7.28 5.64
CA ALA A 226 -14.51 -6.83 4.60
C ALA A 226 -15.11 -5.45 4.95
N CYS A 227 -15.79 -4.81 4.01
CA CYS A 227 -16.31 -3.45 4.16
C CYS A 227 -17.33 -3.30 5.31
N ASP A 228 -18.04 -4.35 5.68
CA ASP A 228 -18.98 -4.33 6.81
C ASP A 228 -18.31 -4.24 8.19
N HIS A 229 -17.06 -4.65 8.28
CA HIS A 229 -16.31 -4.66 9.54
C HIS A 229 -16.02 -3.25 10.09
N TRP A 230 -16.01 -2.25 9.19
CA TRP A 230 -15.77 -0.84 9.51
C TRP A 230 -17.04 0.01 9.51
N ALA A 231 -18.16 -0.57 9.10
CA ALA A 231 -19.44 0.09 9.00
C ALA A 231 -20.14 0.25 10.39
N GLY A 232 -19.42 0.77 11.37
CA GLY A 232 -20.03 1.21 12.64
C GLY A 232 -21.00 2.39 12.50
N HIS A 233 -21.13 2.91 11.27
CA HIS A 233 -22.10 3.90 10.83
C HIS A 233 -22.99 3.23 9.82
N GLY A 234 -24.23 3.01 10.12
CA GLY A 234 -25.17 2.39 9.20
C GLY A 234 -24.90 2.84 7.76
N ARG A 235 -24.78 1.89 6.83
CA ARG A 235 -24.63 2.18 5.41
C ARG A 235 -25.78 3.12 4.99
N SER A 236 -25.46 4.37 4.71
CA SER A 236 -26.44 5.37 4.29
C SER A 236 -25.90 6.13 3.09
N ALA A 237 -26.67 6.17 2.01
CA ALA A 237 -26.43 7.03 0.85
C ALA A 237 -26.88 8.48 1.07
N ALA A 238 -27.31 8.82 2.28
CA ALA A 238 -27.82 10.16 2.59
C ALA A 238 -26.74 11.22 2.33
N ARG A 239 -27.15 12.26 1.62
CA ARG A 239 -26.32 13.46 1.38
C ARG A 239 -26.40 14.36 2.61
N ALA A 240 -25.31 15.02 2.92
CA ALA A 240 -25.21 16.00 3.99
C ALA A 240 -24.58 17.31 3.47
N PRO A 241 -24.78 18.42 4.17
CA PRO A 241 -24.01 19.63 3.91
C PRO A 241 -22.50 19.36 4.03
N LEU A 242 -21.72 20.05 3.19
CA LEU A 242 -20.26 19.98 3.28
C LEU A 242 -19.82 20.41 4.69
N PRO A 243 -19.00 19.61 5.41
CA PRO A 243 -18.50 19.99 6.72
C PRO A 243 -17.77 21.32 6.70
N GLY A 244 -17.94 22.12 7.74
CA GLY A 244 -17.37 23.47 7.82
C GLY A 244 -15.85 23.55 7.77
N TYR A 245 -15.13 22.42 7.89
CA TYR A 245 -13.69 22.36 7.71
C TYR A 245 -13.24 22.24 6.23
N PHE A 246 -14.19 22.01 5.29
CA PHE A 246 -13.93 22.08 3.86
C PHE A 246 -14.41 23.43 3.30
N SER A 247 -13.54 24.15 2.62
CA SER A 247 -13.97 25.10 1.61
C SER A 247 -14.35 24.34 0.32
N GLU A 248 -15.11 24.95 -0.57
CA GLU A 248 -15.44 24.36 -1.88
C GLU A 248 -14.17 24.01 -2.68
N LYS A 249 -13.15 24.89 -2.66
CA LYS A 249 -11.85 24.63 -3.29
C LYS A 249 -11.15 23.40 -2.69
N ALA A 250 -11.15 23.29 -1.36
CA ALA A 250 -10.55 22.17 -0.65
C ALA A 250 -11.29 20.85 -0.97
N TRP A 251 -12.61 20.91 -1.03
CA TRP A 251 -13.46 19.77 -1.37
C TRP A 251 -13.21 19.29 -2.81
N ASN A 252 -13.16 20.19 -3.77
CA ASN A 252 -12.84 19.87 -5.16
C ASN A 252 -11.44 19.25 -5.30
N MET A 253 -10.45 19.77 -4.57
CA MET A 253 -9.09 19.20 -4.54
C MET A 253 -9.08 17.84 -3.86
N TRP A 254 -9.86 17.62 -2.80
CA TRP A 254 -9.94 16.32 -2.13
C TRP A 254 -10.49 15.24 -3.09
N GLN A 255 -11.56 15.53 -3.83
CA GLN A 255 -12.13 14.63 -4.83
C GLN A 255 -11.20 14.43 -6.05
N GLY A 256 -10.54 15.50 -6.48
CA GLY A 256 -9.50 15.50 -7.52
C GLY A 256 -9.87 14.75 -8.80
N PRO A 257 -9.15 13.67 -9.15
CA PRO A 257 -9.38 12.91 -10.37
C PRO A 257 -10.62 12.03 -10.36
N ALA A 258 -11.27 11.87 -9.22
CA ALA A 258 -12.48 11.09 -9.12
C ALA A 258 -13.67 11.82 -9.77
N MET A 259 -14.61 11.06 -10.31
CA MET A 259 -15.86 11.63 -10.79
C MET A 259 -16.64 12.23 -9.62
N HIS A 260 -16.96 13.52 -9.70
CA HIS A 260 -17.75 14.19 -8.67
C HIS A 260 -19.16 13.62 -8.60
N TRP A 261 -19.75 13.68 -7.42
CA TRP A 261 -21.17 13.37 -7.25
C TRP A 261 -22.01 14.50 -7.83
N GLU A 262 -23.23 14.15 -8.24
CA GLU A 262 -24.20 15.14 -8.69
C GLU A 262 -24.35 16.26 -7.65
N ASN A 263 -24.35 17.52 -8.13
CA ASN A 263 -24.35 18.72 -7.29
C ASN A 263 -23.17 18.78 -6.29
N ASN A 264 -22.04 18.12 -6.59
CA ASN A 264 -20.85 18.08 -5.75
C ASN A 264 -21.13 17.60 -4.32
N ALA A 265 -22.03 16.63 -4.18
CA ALA A 265 -22.58 16.20 -2.90
C ALA A 265 -21.52 15.57 -1.97
N TYR A 266 -21.64 15.87 -0.69
CA TYR A 266 -20.94 15.18 0.39
C TYR A 266 -21.84 14.05 0.93
N ILE A 267 -21.26 12.85 1.04
CA ILE A 267 -21.93 11.65 1.56
C ILE A 267 -21.08 11.13 2.71
N PRO A 268 -21.45 11.37 3.99
CA PRO A 268 -20.62 11.01 5.14
C PRO A 268 -20.13 9.57 5.11
N SER A 269 -20.98 8.62 4.74
CA SER A 269 -20.66 7.19 4.73
C SER A 269 -19.53 6.76 3.78
N ILE A 270 -19.09 7.64 2.87
CA ILE A 270 -17.95 7.38 1.95
C ILE A 270 -16.92 8.51 1.90
N HIS A 271 -17.23 9.68 2.45
CA HIS A 271 -16.30 10.81 2.48
C HIS A 271 -15.68 11.02 3.85
N ASP A 272 -16.26 10.42 4.89
CA ASP A 272 -15.61 10.39 6.20
C ASP A 272 -14.26 9.68 6.11
N PRO A 273 -13.32 10.08 6.94
CA PRO A 273 -11.90 9.85 6.71
C PRO A 273 -11.42 8.42 6.52
N THR A 274 -12.20 7.44 6.92
CA THR A 274 -11.87 6.02 6.74
C THR A 274 -12.78 5.30 5.75
N CYS A 275 -13.91 5.93 5.40
CA CYS A 275 -14.98 5.29 4.63
C CYS A 275 -14.83 5.42 3.11
N TRP A 276 -13.97 6.32 2.63
CA TRP A 276 -13.68 6.50 1.21
C TRP A 276 -13.24 5.18 0.52
N ARG A 277 -12.68 4.25 1.27
CA ARG A 277 -12.29 2.92 0.80
C ARG A 277 -13.45 2.11 0.23
N PHE A 278 -14.67 2.38 0.68
CA PHE A 278 -15.85 1.60 0.31
C PHE A 278 -16.44 2.00 -1.05
N ASN A 279 -15.96 3.09 -1.62
CA ASN A 279 -16.41 3.58 -2.93
C ASN A 279 -15.30 3.46 -3.98
N ASN A 280 -15.66 2.96 -5.17
CA ASN A 280 -14.73 2.72 -6.27
C ASN A 280 -14.14 3.97 -6.92
N ARG A 281 -14.64 5.17 -6.58
CA ARG A 281 -14.10 6.45 -7.05
C ARG A 281 -12.83 6.83 -6.29
N TYR A 282 -12.70 6.39 -5.03
CA TYR A 282 -11.65 6.84 -4.11
C TYR A 282 -10.73 5.73 -3.62
N GLY A 283 -11.23 4.49 -3.56
CA GLY A 283 -10.47 3.34 -3.07
C GLY A 283 -10.93 2.02 -3.66
N GLY A 284 -10.13 0.99 -3.43
CA GLY A 284 -10.37 -0.37 -3.96
C GLY A 284 -11.17 -1.29 -3.03
N GLY A 285 -11.65 -0.81 -1.89
CA GLY A 285 -12.27 -1.64 -0.86
C GLY A 285 -11.26 -2.39 0.00
N MET A 286 -11.74 -3.31 0.80
CA MET A 286 -10.90 -4.04 1.76
C MET A 286 -9.99 -5.08 1.11
N ILE A 287 -10.33 -5.58 -0.09
CA ILE A 287 -9.47 -6.54 -0.79
C ILE A 287 -8.11 -5.89 -1.14
N PRO A 288 -8.02 -4.70 -1.76
CA PRO A 288 -6.75 -3.97 -1.89
C PRO A 288 -6.21 -3.42 -0.57
N ASP A 289 -7.04 -2.84 0.30
CA ASP A 289 -6.55 -2.14 1.50
C ASP A 289 -5.77 -3.08 2.44
N PHE A 290 -6.33 -4.24 2.76
CA PHE A 290 -5.66 -5.26 3.57
C PHE A 290 -4.86 -6.26 2.73
N GLY A 291 -5.33 -6.59 1.52
CA GLY A 291 -4.59 -7.47 0.62
C GLY A 291 -3.22 -6.92 0.25
N ALA A 292 -3.01 -5.60 0.27
CA ALA A 292 -1.69 -5.03 0.10
C ALA A 292 -0.66 -5.56 1.13
N HIS A 293 -1.08 -5.96 2.31
CA HIS A 293 -0.23 -6.58 3.32
C HIS A 293 -0.13 -8.09 3.13
N GLU A 294 -1.27 -8.78 3.16
CA GLU A 294 -1.31 -10.24 3.17
C GLU A 294 -0.85 -10.86 1.84
N PHE A 295 -1.13 -10.22 0.70
CA PHE A 295 -0.64 -10.70 -0.61
C PHE A 295 0.85 -10.42 -0.79
N ASP A 296 1.39 -9.39 -0.15
CA ASP A 296 2.83 -9.13 -0.10
C ASP A 296 3.55 -10.21 0.71
N GLU A 297 3.02 -10.57 1.88
CA GLU A 297 3.51 -11.68 2.71
C GLU A 297 3.46 -13.01 1.94
N LEU A 298 2.33 -13.29 1.26
CA LEU A 298 2.20 -14.47 0.41
C LEU A 298 3.28 -14.51 -0.68
N ASN A 299 3.47 -13.40 -1.39
CA ASN A 299 4.44 -13.30 -2.46
C ASN A 299 5.87 -13.50 -1.96
N ARG A 300 6.23 -12.94 -0.81
CA ARG A 300 7.55 -13.14 -0.20
C ARG A 300 7.77 -14.60 0.19
N GLY A 301 6.82 -15.21 0.89
CA GLY A 301 6.91 -16.60 1.29
C GLY A 301 6.92 -17.61 0.14
N LEU A 302 6.25 -17.30 -0.98
CA LEU A 302 6.24 -18.13 -2.18
C LEU A 302 7.36 -17.81 -3.18
N GLY A 303 8.08 -16.69 -3.01
CA GLY A 303 9.09 -16.20 -3.95
C GLY A 303 8.46 -15.70 -5.26
N THR A 304 7.26 -15.11 -5.21
CA THR A 304 6.49 -14.64 -6.35
C THR A 304 6.41 -13.11 -6.46
N GLN A 305 7.29 -12.36 -5.79
CA GLN A 305 7.26 -10.90 -5.68
C GLN A 305 7.33 -10.15 -7.02
N PHE A 306 7.81 -10.81 -8.08
CA PHE A 306 7.95 -10.24 -9.44
C PHE A 306 7.05 -10.91 -10.47
N THR A 307 6.06 -11.68 -10.01
CA THR A 307 5.08 -12.35 -10.85
C THR A 307 3.71 -12.32 -10.15
N GLY A 308 2.88 -13.34 -10.31
CA GLY A 308 1.58 -13.41 -9.65
C GLY A 308 0.83 -14.68 -9.97
N PRO A 309 -0.47 -14.76 -9.60
CA PRO A 309 -1.33 -15.85 -9.98
C PRO A 309 -1.56 -15.87 -11.49
N VAL A 310 -1.93 -17.02 -12.03
CA VAL A 310 -2.33 -17.20 -13.44
C VAL A 310 -3.86 -17.26 -13.60
N ALA A 311 -4.57 -17.37 -12.51
CA ALA A 311 -6.03 -17.31 -12.50
C ALA A 311 -6.55 -16.90 -11.13
N ILE A 312 -7.78 -16.38 -11.14
CA ILE A 312 -8.68 -16.35 -10.00
C ILE A 312 -9.83 -17.30 -10.27
N GLU A 313 -10.20 -18.10 -9.28
CA GLU A 313 -11.25 -19.12 -9.38
C GLU A 313 -12.13 -19.10 -8.14
N ASN A 314 -13.30 -19.74 -8.23
CA ASN A 314 -14.25 -19.90 -7.12
C ASN A 314 -14.71 -18.57 -6.49
N MET A 315 -14.71 -17.48 -7.28
CA MET A 315 -15.17 -16.17 -6.79
C MET A 315 -16.64 -16.25 -6.37
N GLU A 316 -16.89 -15.89 -5.14
CA GLU A 316 -18.21 -15.59 -4.59
C GLU A 316 -18.11 -14.24 -3.87
N SER A 317 -19.03 -13.33 -4.17
CA SER A 317 -19.10 -12.02 -3.55
C SER A 317 -20.50 -11.44 -3.63
N ASP A 318 -20.82 -10.54 -2.73
CA ASP A 318 -22.05 -9.74 -2.76
C ASP A 318 -21.89 -8.44 -3.57
N TYR A 319 -20.86 -8.34 -4.44
CA TYR A 319 -20.63 -7.16 -5.28
C TYR A 319 -21.86 -6.82 -6.11
N GLY A 320 -22.25 -5.54 -6.09
CA GLY A 320 -23.38 -5.04 -6.86
C GLY A 320 -24.76 -5.43 -6.32
N THR A 321 -24.83 -6.07 -5.14
CA THR A 321 -26.09 -6.35 -4.44
C THR A 321 -26.43 -5.21 -3.46
N GLY A 322 -27.71 -4.94 -3.28
CA GLY A 322 -28.18 -3.89 -2.37
C GLY A 322 -28.60 -2.58 -3.07
N ALA A 323 -29.34 -1.76 -2.36
CA ALA A 323 -29.94 -0.53 -2.88
C ALA A 323 -28.92 0.59 -3.13
N ASP A 324 -27.86 0.65 -2.34
CA ASP A 324 -26.87 1.75 -2.33
C ASP A 324 -25.53 1.37 -2.98
N ARG A 325 -25.53 0.47 -3.95
CA ARG A 325 -24.32 -0.03 -4.62
C ARG A 325 -23.47 1.05 -5.30
N ASP A 326 -24.06 2.16 -5.70
CA ASP A 326 -23.34 3.29 -6.29
C ASP A 326 -22.48 4.01 -5.24
N VAL A 327 -22.88 3.94 -3.97
CA VAL A 327 -22.18 4.49 -2.82
C VAL A 327 -21.22 3.45 -2.22
N PHE A 328 -21.71 2.22 -2.00
CA PHE A 328 -20.93 1.12 -1.45
C PHE A 328 -20.60 0.12 -2.55
N SER A 329 -19.58 0.44 -3.35
CA SER A 329 -19.28 -0.30 -4.57
C SER A 329 -18.62 -1.67 -4.30
N TRP A 330 -17.93 -1.83 -3.17
CA TRP A 330 -17.11 -3.00 -2.90
C TRP A 330 -17.80 -4.02 -1.98
N PRO A 331 -17.49 -5.33 -2.15
CA PRO A 331 -18.20 -6.38 -1.44
C PRO A 331 -17.98 -6.32 0.08
N GLY A 332 -19.04 -6.62 0.83
CA GLY A 332 -19.01 -6.93 2.25
C GLY A 332 -18.74 -8.41 2.53
N GLU A 333 -19.08 -9.28 1.57
CA GLU A 333 -18.85 -10.71 1.62
C GLU A 333 -18.06 -11.16 0.39
N PHE A 334 -17.02 -11.96 0.60
CA PHE A 334 -16.23 -12.54 -0.49
C PHE A 334 -15.46 -13.77 -0.05
N LYS A 335 -15.26 -14.68 -1.01
CA LYS A 335 -14.27 -15.74 -0.99
C LYS A 335 -13.84 -16.07 -2.42
N PHE A 336 -12.57 -16.42 -2.59
CA PHE A 336 -12.02 -16.82 -3.91
C PHE A 336 -10.67 -17.51 -3.74
N ASP A 337 -10.17 -18.09 -4.83
CA ASP A 337 -8.86 -18.74 -4.88
C ASP A 337 -7.96 -18.01 -5.88
N PHE A 338 -6.75 -17.67 -5.49
CA PHE A 338 -5.68 -17.46 -6.45
C PHE A 338 -5.05 -18.80 -6.84
N VAL A 339 -4.81 -18.99 -8.13
CA VAL A 339 -4.12 -20.15 -8.69
C VAL A 339 -2.80 -19.71 -9.29
N PHE A 340 -1.70 -20.31 -8.84
CA PHE A 340 -0.36 -20.01 -9.34
C PHE A 340 0.05 -21.00 -10.44
N ALA A 341 1.06 -20.65 -11.25
CA ALA A 341 1.50 -21.46 -12.40
C ALA A 341 1.94 -22.89 -12.05
N ASN A 342 2.37 -23.12 -10.83
CA ASN A 342 2.73 -24.46 -10.32
C ASN A 342 1.54 -25.26 -9.78
N GLY A 343 0.31 -24.73 -9.93
CA GLY A 343 -0.92 -25.35 -9.43
C GLY A 343 -1.22 -25.07 -7.95
N LEU A 344 -0.38 -24.34 -7.24
CA LEU A 344 -0.64 -23.95 -5.85
C LEU A 344 -1.87 -23.04 -5.78
N ARG A 345 -2.70 -23.27 -4.77
CA ARG A 345 -3.90 -22.46 -4.48
C ARG A 345 -3.72 -21.67 -3.20
N CYS A 346 -4.13 -20.43 -3.24
CA CYS A 346 -4.30 -19.59 -2.06
C CYS A 346 -5.78 -19.25 -1.90
N HIS A 347 -6.38 -19.72 -0.80
CA HIS A 347 -7.76 -19.44 -0.45
C HIS A 347 -7.84 -18.08 0.25
N VAL A 348 -8.56 -17.14 -0.33
CA VAL A 348 -8.81 -15.83 0.24
C VAL A 348 -10.25 -15.71 0.69
N ARG A 349 -10.47 -15.21 1.90
CA ARG A 349 -11.79 -15.08 2.48
C ARG A 349 -11.88 -13.91 3.46
N LYS A 350 -13.11 -13.52 3.75
CA LYS A 350 -13.42 -12.58 4.83
C LYS A 350 -13.04 -13.16 6.20
N ILE A 351 -12.63 -12.29 7.10
CA ILE A 351 -12.47 -12.61 8.52
C ILE A 351 -13.79 -13.11 9.10
N ASP A 352 -13.71 -14.22 9.83
CA ASP A 352 -14.80 -14.80 10.62
C ASP A 352 -14.24 -15.29 11.95
N LYS A 353 -14.11 -14.38 12.91
CA LYS A 353 -13.53 -14.68 14.23
C LYS A 353 -14.33 -15.71 15.00
N ALA A 354 -15.65 -15.74 14.84
CA ALA A 354 -16.52 -16.68 15.53
C ALA A 354 -16.24 -18.13 15.12
N ASN A 355 -15.84 -18.33 13.85
CA ASN A 355 -15.47 -19.64 13.28
C ASN A 355 -13.94 -19.85 13.19
N GLY A 356 -13.14 -19.09 13.97
CA GLY A 356 -11.70 -19.29 14.07
C GLY A 356 -10.88 -18.73 12.89
N TRP A 357 -11.42 -17.76 12.15
CA TRP A 357 -10.76 -17.10 11.03
C TRP A 357 -10.43 -15.62 11.32
N PRO A 358 -9.43 -15.33 12.18
CA PRO A 358 -8.94 -13.96 12.38
C PRO A 358 -8.20 -13.47 11.13
N ARG A 359 -7.80 -12.20 11.11
CA ARG A 359 -6.85 -11.69 10.10
C ARG A 359 -5.56 -12.51 10.15
N GLN A 360 -5.16 -13.12 9.03
CA GLN A 360 -3.98 -13.99 8.97
C GLN A 360 -3.58 -14.34 7.54
N THR A 361 -2.29 -14.64 7.37
CA THR A 361 -1.72 -15.35 6.24
C THR A 361 -1.13 -16.66 6.74
N ILE A 362 -1.59 -17.79 6.23
CA ILE A 362 -1.14 -19.13 6.62
C ILE A 362 -0.65 -19.88 5.39
N PHE A 363 0.56 -20.42 5.46
CA PHE A 363 1.11 -21.36 4.50
C PHE A 363 0.89 -22.79 5.01
N HIS A 364 0.18 -23.61 4.24
CA HIS A 364 -0.03 -25.02 4.55
C HIS A 364 1.13 -25.84 3.99
N CYS A 365 2.02 -26.29 4.87
CA CYS A 365 3.23 -27.01 4.50
C CYS A 365 3.14 -28.49 4.86
N GLU A 366 4.07 -29.33 4.35
CA GLU A 366 4.09 -30.78 4.63
C GLU A 366 4.27 -31.11 6.12
N LYS A 367 5.08 -30.32 6.85
CA LYS A 367 5.37 -30.54 8.27
C LYS A 367 4.42 -29.79 9.21
N GLY A 368 3.45 -29.05 8.68
CA GLY A 368 2.48 -28.25 9.42
C GLY A 368 2.39 -26.83 8.89
N ASP A 369 1.49 -26.05 9.47
CA ASP A 369 1.21 -24.69 9.06
C ASP A 369 2.27 -23.71 9.53
N VAL A 370 2.55 -22.68 8.74
CA VAL A 370 3.38 -21.53 9.09
C VAL A 370 2.55 -20.27 8.91
N GLY A 371 2.33 -19.51 9.99
CA GLY A 371 1.62 -18.24 9.96
C GLY A 371 2.58 -17.07 9.83
N SER A 372 2.28 -16.12 8.95
CA SER A 372 3.10 -14.92 8.73
C SER A 372 2.84 -13.85 9.82
N TYR A 373 1.58 -13.61 10.16
CA TYR A 373 1.20 -12.56 11.12
C TYR A 373 1.51 -12.91 12.58
N ASP A 374 1.40 -14.18 12.96
CA ASP A 374 1.67 -14.65 14.33
C ASP A 374 2.59 -15.87 14.30
N TYR A 375 3.88 -15.59 14.11
CA TYR A 375 4.90 -16.62 14.07
C TYR A 375 4.87 -17.56 15.29
N LYS A 376 4.62 -17.02 16.50
CA LYS A 376 4.61 -17.81 17.73
C LYS A 376 3.39 -18.73 17.85
N GLY A 377 2.31 -18.45 17.12
CA GLY A 377 1.07 -19.22 17.19
C GLY A 377 0.96 -20.35 16.16
N LYS A 378 1.66 -20.26 15.01
CA LYS A 378 1.49 -21.22 13.91
C LYS A 378 2.82 -21.53 13.23
N VAL A 379 3.55 -22.44 13.84
CA VAL A 379 4.77 -23.00 13.29
C VAL A 379 4.89 -24.45 13.74
N PRO A 380 5.36 -25.38 12.90
CA PRO A 380 5.61 -26.76 13.31
C PRO A 380 6.47 -26.85 14.56
N ASP A 381 6.21 -27.81 15.45
CA ASP A 381 6.96 -27.97 16.71
C ASP A 381 8.48 -28.03 16.52
N SER A 382 8.94 -28.64 15.44
CA SER A 382 10.35 -28.71 15.06
C SER A 382 10.98 -27.35 14.72
N LEU A 383 10.18 -26.31 14.49
CA LEU A 383 10.63 -24.97 14.09
C LEU A 383 10.33 -23.88 15.13
N LYS A 384 9.74 -24.24 16.28
CA LYS A 384 9.40 -23.27 17.35
C LYS A 384 10.57 -22.43 17.85
N ASN A 385 11.77 -22.99 17.79
CA ASN A 385 13.00 -22.33 18.23
C ASN A 385 13.87 -21.87 17.04
N PHE A 386 13.39 -21.95 15.82
CA PHE A 386 14.12 -21.53 14.63
C PHE A 386 14.38 -20.02 14.68
N LYS A 387 15.63 -19.64 14.39
CA LYS A 387 16.10 -18.25 14.43
C LYS A 387 16.70 -17.87 13.08
N GLU A 388 16.86 -16.58 12.84
CA GLU A 388 17.53 -16.07 11.65
C GLU A 388 18.97 -16.61 11.51
N SER A 389 19.67 -16.83 12.64
CA SER A 389 21.01 -17.44 12.67
C SER A 389 21.06 -18.89 12.18
N ASP A 390 19.92 -19.57 12.10
CA ASP A 390 19.84 -20.95 11.60
C ASP A 390 19.74 -21.02 10.07
N LEU A 391 19.54 -19.87 9.41
CA LEU A 391 19.62 -19.76 7.96
C LEU A 391 21.08 -19.90 7.52
N THR A 392 21.31 -20.76 6.53
CA THR A 392 22.62 -21.02 5.94
C THR A 392 22.95 -20.04 4.80
N ASP A 393 24.20 -20.04 4.34
CA ASP A 393 24.62 -19.25 3.17
C ASP A 393 23.98 -19.73 1.84
N LYS A 394 23.38 -20.92 1.84
CA LYS A 394 22.68 -21.49 0.68
C LYS A 394 21.21 -21.09 0.63
N ASP A 395 20.70 -20.53 1.71
CA ASP A 395 19.30 -20.12 1.82
C ASP A 395 19.05 -18.80 1.10
N ILE A 396 17.83 -18.68 0.60
CA ILE A 396 17.35 -17.42 0.07
C ILE A 396 17.02 -16.54 1.27
N LYS A 397 17.75 -15.45 1.39
CA LYS A 397 17.50 -14.41 2.40
C LYS A 397 16.70 -13.30 1.74
N LEU A 398 15.57 -12.95 2.34
CA LEU A 398 14.79 -11.79 1.92
C LEU A 398 15.57 -10.52 2.21
N TYR A 399 15.15 -9.43 1.57
CA TYR A 399 15.79 -8.13 1.77
C TYR A 399 15.84 -7.77 3.28
N ARG A 400 17.00 -7.28 3.70
CA ARG A 400 17.22 -6.77 5.05
C ARG A 400 17.58 -5.31 4.99
N PRO A 401 16.88 -4.46 5.74
CA PRO A 401 17.35 -3.11 6.00
C PRO A 401 18.74 -3.13 6.61
N ASN A 402 19.52 -2.07 6.43
CA ASN A 402 20.85 -1.97 7.01
C ASN A 402 20.80 -2.11 8.55
N ASP A 403 21.57 -3.06 9.09
CA ASP A 403 21.61 -3.38 10.53
C ASP A 403 22.29 -2.29 11.39
N GLY A 404 22.88 -1.25 10.77
CA GLY A 404 23.65 -0.21 11.43
C GLY A 404 22.85 0.82 12.23
N HIS A 405 21.54 0.79 12.13
CA HIS A 405 20.66 1.72 12.81
C HIS A 405 19.73 0.98 13.76
N ASP A 406 19.76 1.37 15.03
CA ASP A 406 18.79 0.92 16.03
C ASP A 406 17.33 1.26 15.63
N GLY A 407 17.20 2.06 14.57
CA GLY A 407 15.99 2.43 13.86
C GLY A 407 15.56 1.50 12.72
N SER A 408 16.28 0.42 12.40
CA SER A 408 15.90 -0.57 11.37
C SER A 408 14.55 -1.26 11.62
N LYS A 409 13.95 -1.00 12.76
CA LYS A 409 12.55 -1.34 13.08
C LYS A 409 11.54 -0.54 12.26
N PHE A 410 11.96 0.54 11.63
CA PHE A 410 11.07 1.46 10.91
C PHE A 410 11.28 1.35 9.42
N HIS A 411 10.19 1.16 8.74
CA HIS A 411 10.12 1.07 7.30
C HIS A 411 10.60 2.36 6.61
N GLU A 412 10.36 3.49 7.26
CA GLU A 412 10.79 4.81 6.83
C GLU A 412 12.32 4.97 6.83
N SER A 413 13.03 4.36 7.77
CA SER A 413 14.50 4.39 7.80
C SER A 413 15.14 3.66 6.64
N ASP A 414 14.57 2.53 6.19
CA ASP A 414 15.00 1.81 5.00
C ASP A 414 14.84 2.65 3.72
N PHE A 415 13.75 3.40 3.62
CA PHE A 415 13.57 4.37 2.54
C PHE A 415 14.65 5.44 2.54
N LEU A 416 14.95 6.01 3.71
CA LEU A 416 16.01 7.03 3.84
C LEU A 416 17.39 6.48 3.50
N ASP A 417 17.69 5.23 3.85
CA ASP A 417 18.92 4.54 3.41
C ASP A 417 18.98 4.50 1.89
N GLY A 418 17.91 4.07 1.24
CA GLY A 418 17.83 4.07 -0.23
C GLY A 418 18.08 5.45 -0.84
N VAL A 419 17.47 6.50 -0.27
CA VAL A 419 17.63 7.88 -0.74
C VAL A 419 19.07 8.37 -0.60
N ILE A 420 19.69 8.16 0.57
CA ILE A 420 21.06 8.63 0.88
C ILE A 420 22.09 7.86 0.07
N GLU A 421 21.93 6.56 -0.07
CA GLU A 421 22.84 5.68 -0.80
C GLU A 421 22.61 5.74 -2.33
N GLY A 422 21.53 6.38 -2.78
CA GLY A 422 21.18 6.48 -4.20
C GLY A 422 20.80 5.13 -4.82
N ARG A 423 20.21 4.23 -4.05
CA ARG A 423 19.77 2.91 -4.49
C ARG A 423 18.26 2.82 -4.61
N THR A 424 17.81 2.02 -5.55
CA THR A 424 16.38 1.74 -5.77
C THR A 424 15.90 0.44 -5.09
N SER A 425 16.83 -0.35 -4.54
CA SER A 425 16.52 -1.55 -3.77
C SER A 425 16.17 -1.18 -2.33
N VAL A 426 14.91 -1.37 -1.96
CA VAL A 426 14.32 -1.14 -0.64
C VAL A 426 13.40 -2.31 -0.29
N ALA A 427 12.92 -2.36 0.94
CA ALA A 427 12.14 -3.49 1.44
C ALA A 427 10.86 -3.77 0.63
N SER A 428 10.22 -2.74 0.10
CA SER A 428 9.02 -2.86 -0.75
C SER A 428 9.12 -1.90 -1.93
N THR A 429 9.73 -2.37 -3.03
CA THR A 429 9.94 -1.56 -4.24
C THR A 429 8.64 -1.29 -4.99
N CYS A 430 8.66 -0.32 -5.92
CA CYS A 430 7.52 -0.03 -6.78
C CYS A 430 7.03 -1.28 -7.55
N GLU A 431 7.95 -2.09 -8.10
CA GLU A 431 7.59 -3.33 -8.83
C GLU A 431 6.92 -4.34 -7.90
N MET A 432 7.48 -4.59 -6.71
CA MET A 432 6.91 -5.53 -5.74
C MET A 432 5.52 -5.09 -5.30
N GLY A 433 5.35 -3.81 -4.97
CA GLY A 433 4.05 -3.25 -4.60
C GLY A 433 3.04 -3.34 -5.73
N HIS A 434 3.47 -3.08 -6.97
CA HIS A 434 2.60 -3.24 -8.14
C HIS A 434 2.14 -4.69 -8.33
N ARG A 435 3.03 -5.67 -8.24
CA ARG A 435 2.66 -7.10 -8.36
C ARG A 435 1.70 -7.52 -7.26
N THR A 436 1.94 -7.06 -6.05
CA THR A 436 1.07 -7.33 -4.90
C THR A 436 -0.33 -6.73 -5.10
N ILE A 437 -0.43 -5.44 -5.45
CA ILE A 437 -1.74 -4.80 -5.57
C ILE A 437 -2.49 -5.26 -6.82
N SER A 438 -1.80 -5.69 -7.87
CA SER A 438 -2.43 -6.28 -9.06
C SER A 438 -3.25 -7.52 -8.73
N MET A 439 -2.83 -8.35 -7.77
CA MET A 439 -3.62 -9.48 -7.28
C MET A 439 -4.99 -9.02 -6.76
N ALA A 440 -5.00 -7.96 -5.95
CA ALA A 440 -6.24 -7.42 -5.42
C ALA A 440 -7.15 -6.83 -6.53
N HIS A 441 -6.55 -6.14 -7.49
CA HIS A 441 -7.32 -5.59 -8.62
C HIS A 441 -7.91 -6.70 -9.51
N ILE A 442 -7.17 -7.80 -9.76
CA ILE A 442 -7.68 -8.99 -10.47
C ILE A 442 -8.92 -9.54 -9.75
N ALA A 443 -8.86 -9.64 -8.42
CA ALA A 443 -10.00 -10.12 -7.62
C ALA A 443 -11.19 -9.17 -7.70
N ASN A 444 -10.96 -7.87 -7.57
CA ASN A 444 -12.01 -6.85 -7.70
C ASN A 444 -12.66 -6.84 -9.08
N ILE A 445 -11.88 -7.03 -10.16
CA ILE A 445 -12.43 -7.09 -11.52
C ILE A 445 -13.29 -8.34 -11.69
N CYS A 446 -12.84 -9.50 -11.20
CA CYS A 446 -13.63 -10.72 -11.23
C CYS A 446 -14.96 -10.58 -10.48
N ALA A 447 -14.93 -9.98 -9.26
CA ALA A 447 -16.12 -9.70 -8.48
C ALA A 447 -17.06 -8.71 -9.19
N ARG A 448 -16.50 -7.62 -9.75
CA ARG A 448 -17.25 -6.59 -10.49
C ARG A 448 -17.98 -7.15 -11.71
N MET A 449 -17.36 -8.08 -12.43
CA MET A 449 -17.95 -8.78 -13.56
C MET A 449 -18.91 -9.90 -13.14
N GLN A 450 -19.06 -10.15 -11.84
CA GLN A 450 -19.88 -11.24 -11.28
C GLN A 450 -19.53 -12.61 -11.89
N LEU A 451 -18.24 -12.84 -12.16
CA LEU A 451 -17.73 -14.07 -12.71
C LEU A 451 -17.18 -14.98 -11.62
N ARG A 452 -17.26 -16.29 -11.87
CA ARG A 452 -16.68 -17.31 -10.97
C ARG A 452 -15.16 -17.46 -11.16
N SER A 453 -14.65 -17.08 -12.32
CA SER A 453 -13.22 -17.21 -12.63
C SER A 453 -12.79 -16.28 -13.76
N LEU A 454 -11.51 -15.88 -13.71
CA LEU A 454 -10.80 -15.19 -14.79
C LEU A 454 -9.38 -15.73 -14.90
N LYS A 455 -8.85 -15.83 -16.12
CA LYS A 455 -7.46 -16.17 -16.38
C LYS A 455 -6.62 -14.90 -16.55
N TRP A 456 -5.43 -14.93 -16.00
CA TRP A 456 -4.47 -13.83 -16.00
C TRP A 456 -3.12 -14.26 -16.54
N ASP A 457 -2.50 -13.44 -17.35
CA ASP A 457 -1.11 -13.60 -17.77
C ASP A 457 -0.26 -12.61 -16.95
N PRO A 458 0.50 -13.08 -15.93
CA PRO A 458 1.28 -12.22 -15.09
C PRO A 458 2.51 -11.60 -15.78
N ALA A 459 2.94 -12.15 -16.92
CA ALA A 459 4.04 -11.60 -17.71
C ALA A 459 3.55 -10.46 -18.63
N ALA A 460 2.41 -10.65 -19.27
CA ALA A 460 1.79 -9.64 -20.12
C ALA A 460 0.91 -8.64 -19.32
N GLU A 461 0.66 -8.92 -18.06
CA GLU A 461 -0.18 -8.14 -17.15
C GLU A 461 -1.55 -7.80 -17.74
N ARG A 462 -2.23 -8.85 -18.22
CA ARG A 462 -3.55 -8.74 -18.84
C ARG A 462 -4.37 -10.01 -18.64
N PHE A 463 -5.68 -9.87 -18.68
CA PHE A 463 -6.57 -11.02 -18.72
C PHE A 463 -6.48 -11.72 -20.07
N VAL A 464 -6.63 -13.05 -20.04
CA VAL A 464 -6.58 -13.94 -21.22
C VAL A 464 -7.76 -14.93 -21.20
N GLY A 465 -8.06 -15.51 -22.36
CA GLY A 465 -9.16 -16.48 -22.50
C GLY A 465 -10.54 -15.83 -22.58
N ALA A 466 -11.57 -16.55 -22.14
CA ALA A 466 -12.94 -16.07 -22.14
C ALA A 466 -13.06 -14.81 -21.27
N TYR A 467 -13.87 -13.83 -21.69
CA TYR A 467 -14.08 -12.53 -21.03
C TYR A 467 -12.86 -11.60 -20.99
N ALA A 468 -11.72 -11.94 -21.63
CA ALA A 468 -10.51 -11.13 -21.58
C ALA A 468 -10.74 -9.70 -22.08
N ASP A 469 -11.44 -9.53 -23.20
CA ASP A 469 -11.67 -8.22 -23.80
C ASP A 469 -12.50 -7.29 -22.88
N GLU A 470 -13.49 -7.86 -22.19
CA GLU A 470 -14.28 -7.10 -21.23
C GLU A 470 -13.47 -6.80 -19.95
N ALA A 471 -12.81 -7.80 -19.39
CA ALA A 471 -12.02 -7.66 -18.17
C ALA A 471 -10.87 -6.66 -18.35
N ASN A 472 -10.22 -6.66 -19.51
CA ASN A 472 -9.11 -5.74 -19.82
C ASN A 472 -9.54 -4.26 -19.91
N ARG A 473 -10.83 -3.96 -20.09
CA ARG A 473 -11.35 -2.57 -20.01
C ARG A 473 -11.27 -2.02 -18.59
N PHE A 474 -11.29 -2.87 -17.57
CA PHE A 474 -11.20 -2.48 -16.17
C PHE A 474 -9.77 -2.36 -15.64
N LEU A 475 -8.75 -2.60 -16.49
CA LEU A 475 -7.34 -2.37 -16.09
C LEU A 475 -7.04 -0.90 -15.82
N LYS A 476 -7.86 0.02 -16.31
CA LYS A 476 -7.68 1.47 -16.21
C LYS A 476 -8.84 2.08 -15.43
N VAL A 477 -8.52 3.13 -14.66
CA VAL A 477 -9.52 4.08 -14.13
C VAL A 477 -9.66 5.25 -15.11
N GLN A 478 -10.85 5.85 -15.11
CA GLN A 478 -11.09 7.08 -15.84
C GLN A 478 -10.84 8.27 -14.92
N TYR A 479 -9.99 9.20 -15.37
CA TYR A 479 -9.80 10.47 -14.68
C TYR A 479 -10.81 11.51 -15.14
N HIS A 480 -11.19 12.38 -14.24
CA HIS A 480 -12.17 13.44 -14.43
C HIS A 480 -11.57 14.80 -14.05
N ASN A 481 -12.36 15.86 -14.24
CA ASN A 481 -12.05 17.21 -13.77
C ASN A 481 -10.72 17.77 -14.30
N GLY A 482 -10.30 17.36 -15.51
CA GLY A 482 -9.07 17.80 -16.16
C GLY A 482 -7.78 17.16 -15.61
N TRP A 483 -7.91 16.14 -14.76
CA TRP A 483 -6.76 15.37 -14.27
C TRP A 483 -6.37 14.26 -15.24
N GLU A 484 -5.08 14.01 -15.31
CA GLU A 484 -4.49 12.95 -16.13
C GLU A 484 -3.38 12.25 -15.33
N LEU A 485 -3.06 11.02 -15.71
CA LEU A 485 -1.99 10.27 -15.04
C LEU A 485 -0.62 10.92 -15.21
N GLY A 486 -0.42 11.64 -16.30
CA GLY A 486 0.83 12.34 -16.57
C GLY A 486 2.04 11.41 -16.82
N ALA A 487 1.79 10.14 -17.18
CA ALA A 487 2.82 9.10 -17.34
C ALA A 487 3.35 9.00 -18.79
#